data_6398c112bd20eef361ffc69250e29517
#
_entry.id   6398c112bd20eef361ffc69250e29517
#
_cell.length_a   1.000
_cell.length_b   1.000
_cell.length_c   1.000
_cell.angle_alpha   90.00
_cell.angle_beta   90.00
_cell.angle_gamma   90.00
#
_symmetry.space_group_name_H-M   'P 1'
#
loop_
_entity.id
_entity.type
_entity.pdbx_description
1 polymer ?
#
loop_
_entity_poly.entity_id
_entity_poly.type
_entity_poly.pdbx_seq_one_letter_code
_entity_poly.pdbx_strand_id
1 'polypeptide(L)'
;MEEPPRFKPNPDLKLMDQVREVLRYYNYALKTEQAYCQWILRYIRFHGSNTHPAELRASDIERFLSHLVVQGKVSGATQKQALNALVFLYHKVLDIHINDQIAPVRSKKGRRLPTVLTKTEVKELLANLQGTNALMAKLLYGSGLRLMECLRLRIQDVDFGQNHLEIRGAKGGKDRIALLPQELRAELLSHIERVKLLHQQDLNEGFGRVYIPAALARKYPQATQEIGWQYVFPARNRSVDPRSGEVRRHHILESGLQKAVKLAVRRAEISKRASCHTLRHSFATHLLENGCNIRVLQELMGHADVKTTEIYTHVMQKDLGALQSPLDSLNL
;
A
#
# COMPACT_ATOMS: atom_id res chain seq x y z
N MET A 1 19.81 7.40 -12.03
CA MET A 1 19.15 6.36 -12.85
C MET A 1 18.69 7.07 -14.10
N GLU A 2 19.19 6.66 -15.25
CA GLU A 2 18.72 7.18 -16.54
C GLU A 2 17.23 6.91 -16.68
N GLU A 3 16.49 7.91 -17.16
CA GLU A 3 15.07 7.70 -17.48
C GLU A 3 14.97 6.60 -18.55
N PRO A 4 14.08 5.63 -18.39
CA PRO A 4 13.90 4.61 -19.42
C PRO A 4 13.53 5.28 -20.74
N PRO A 5 13.99 4.72 -21.88
CA PRO A 5 13.74 5.30 -23.19
C PRO A 5 12.22 5.50 -23.36
N ARG A 6 11.87 6.61 -23.99
CA ARG A 6 10.48 7.01 -24.18
C ARG A 6 9.74 5.98 -25.03
N PHE A 7 8.74 5.36 -24.48
CA PHE A 7 7.88 4.42 -25.19
C PHE A 7 6.83 5.17 -26.01
N LYS A 8 6.69 4.81 -27.29
CA LYS A 8 5.61 5.29 -28.16
C LYS A 8 4.52 4.20 -28.25
N PRO A 9 3.27 4.50 -27.87
CA PRO A 9 2.19 3.51 -27.97
C PRO A 9 1.87 3.23 -29.44
N ASN A 10 1.31 2.06 -29.71
CA ASN A 10 0.82 1.71 -31.03
C ASN A 10 -0.32 2.65 -31.45
N PRO A 11 -0.15 3.45 -32.56
CA PRO A 11 -1.15 4.44 -33.01
C PRO A 11 -2.46 3.80 -33.49
N ASP A 12 -2.45 2.53 -33.91
CA ASP A 12 -3.65 1.82 -34.39
C ASP A 12 -4.60 1.40 -33.27
N LEU A 13 -4.14 1.46 -32.00
CA LEU A 13 -4.98 1.14 -30.86
C LEU A 13 -5.87 2.31 -30.47
N LYS A 14 -7.05 2.00 -29.89
CA LYS A 14 -7.89 3.01 -29.26
C LYS A 14 -7.16 3.70 -28.12
N LEU A 15 -7.43 4.98 -27.88
CA LEU A 15 -6.75 5.79 -26.85
C LEU A 15 -6.61 5.07 -25.49
N MET A 16 -7.67 4.44 -25.02
CA MET A 16 -7.62 3.75 -23.71
C MET A 16 -6.73 2.51 -23.71
N ASP A 17 -6.53 1.88 -24.86
CA ASP A 17 -5.62 0.74 -25.00
C ASP A 17 -4.17 1.23 -25.08
N GLN A 18 -3.92 2.35 -25.78
CA GLN A 18 -2.64 3.05 -25.74
C GLN A 18 -2.25 3.44 -24.30
N VAL A 19 -3.19 4.00 -23.53
CA VAL A 19 -2.98 4.33 -22.10
C VAL A 19 -2.55 3.10 -21.30
N ARG A 20 -3.24 1.96 -21.50
CA ARG A 20 -2.89 0.70 -20.80
C ARG A 20 -1.53 0.16 -21.22
N GLU A 21 -1.22 0.21 -22.50
CA GLU A 21 0.06 -0.21 -23.05
C GLU A 21 1.22 0.57 -22.42
N VAL A 22 1.12 1.91 -22.39
CA VAL A 22 2.14 2.78 -21.79
C VAL A 22 2.27 2.56 -20.27
N LEU A 23 1.15 2.41 -19.54
CA LEU A 23 1.17 2.11 -18.11
C LEU A 23 1.87 0.79 -17.82
N ARG A 24 1.64 -0.23 -18.65
CA ARG A 24 2.26 -1.55 -18.52
C ARG A 24 3.76 -1.52 -18.86
N TYR A 25 4.13 -0.78 -19.89
CA TYR A 25 5.53 -0.55 -20.23
C TYR A 25 6.33 0.05 -19.05
N TYR A 26 5.76 1.07 -18.38
CA TYR A 26 6.36 1.67 -17.19
C TYR A 26 6.13 0.88 -15.90
N ASN A 27 5.67 -0.38 -15.98
CA ASN A 27 5.45 -1.28 -14.86
C ASN A 27 4.50 -0.74 -13.78
N TYR A 28 3.50 0.07 -14.14
CA TYR A 28 2.48 0.52 -13.20
C TYR A 28 1.64 -0.65 -12.66
N ALA A 29 1.34 -0.61 -11.36
CA ALA A 29 0.47 -1.59 -10.73
C ALA A 29 -0.94 -1.57 -11.34
N LEU A 30 -1.60 -2.74 -11.42
CA LEU A 30 -2.95 -2.88 -11.99
C LEU A 30 -3.96 -1.89 -11.39
N LYS A 31 -3.92 -1.65 -10.07
CA LYS A 31 -4.79 -0.66 -9.42
C LYS A 31 -4.53 0.77 -9.88
N THR A 32 -3.27 1.11 -10.17
CA THR A 32 -2.94 2.44 -10.73
C THR A 32 -3.42 2.54 -12.17
N GLU A 33 -3.25 1.47 -12.97
CA GLU A 33 -3.78 1.38 -14.33
C GLU A 33 -5.30 1.62 -14.34
N GLN A 34 -6.05 0.91 -13.48
CA GLN A 34 -7.50 1.08 -13.35
C GLN A 34 -7.88 2.49 -12.92
N ALA A 35 -7.20 3.05 -11.92
CA ALA A 35 -7.48 4.39 -11.42
C ALA A 35 -7.22 5.46 -12.48
N TYR A 36 -6.09 5.37 -13.20
CA TYR A 36 -5.75 6.34 -14.25
C TYR A 36 -6.73 6.24 -15.41
N CYS A 37 -7.06 5.03 -15.85
CA CYS A 37 -8.08 4.83 -16.89
C CYS A 37 -9.43 5.43 -16.49
N GLN A 38 -9.87 5.26 -15.24
CA GLN A 38 -11.12 5.85 -14.75
C GLN A 38 -11.08 7.38 -14.74
N TRP A 39 -9.97 8.01 -14.32
CA TRP A 39 -9.83 9.47 -14.33
C TRP A 39 -9.82 10.02 -15.75
N ILE A 40 -9.12 9.38 -16.68
CA ILE A 40 -9.07 9.78 -18.09
C ILE A 40 -10.45 9.67 -18.71
N LEU A 41 -11.18 8.58 -18.49
CA LEU A 41 -12.56 8.42 -18.98
C LEU A 41 -13.51 9.47 -18.39
N ARG A 42 -13.36 9.83 -17.09
CA ARG A 42 -14.17 10.89 -16.49
C ARG A 42 -13.87 12.25 -17.10
N TYR A 43 -12.61 12.52 -17.39
CA TYR A 43 -12.17 13.73 -18.07
C TYR A 43 -12.76 13.85 -19.47
N ILE A 44 -12.67 12.79 -20.29
CA ILE A 44 -13.26 12.74 -21.64
C ILE A 44 -14.77 12.98 -21.58
N ARG A 45 -15.47 12.30 -20.67
CA ARG A 45 -16.93 12.48 -20.50
C ARG A 45 -17.31 13.89 -20.06
N PHE A 46 -16.50 14.54 -19.25
CA PHE A 46 -16.74 15.91 -18.82
C PHE A 46 -16.69 16.91 -20.00
N HIS A 47 -15.88 16.63 -21.02
CA HIS A 47 -15.76 17.45 -22.23
C HIS A 47 -16.63 16.96 -23.40
N GLY A 48 -17.65 16.10 -23.16
CA GLY A 48 -18.66 15.76 -24.15
C GLY A 48 -18.41 14.48 -24.92
N SER A 49 -17.52 13.59 -24.46
CA SER A 49 -17.25 12.23 -24.99
C SER A 49 -16.72 12.15 -26.44
N ASN A 50 -17.02 13.12 -27.28
CA ASN A 50 -16.65 13.15 -28.72
C ASN A 50 -15.38 13.97 -28.98
N THR A 51 -14.89 14.73 -27.98
CA THR A 51 -13.69 15.55 -28.11
C THR A 51 -12.46 14.71 -27.74
N HIS A 52 -11.53 14.59 -28.68
CA HIS A 52 -10.29 13.87 -28.37
C HIS A 52 -9.41 14.69 -27.40
N PRO A 53 -8.82 14.09 -26.36
CA PRO A 53 -8.00 14.85 -25.40
C PRO A 53 -6.86 15.66 -26.02
N ALA A 54 -6.33 15.27 -27.18
CA ALA A 54 -5.31 16.05 -27.88
C ALA A 54 -5.80 17.44 -28.36
N GLU A 55 -7.10 17.63 -28.50
CA GLU A 55 -7.73 18.90 -28.88
C GLU A 55 -7.95 19.84 -27.68
N LEU A 56 -7.85 19.31 -26.46
CA LEU A 56 -8.07 20.03 -25.21
C LEU A 56 -6.76 20.69 -24.72
N ARG A 57 -6.90 21.82 -24.04
CA ARG A 57 -5.80 22.67 -23.56
C ARG A 57 -5.66 22.57 -22.02
N ALA A 58 -4.62 23.19 -21.48
CA ALA A 58 -4.37 23.28 -20.03
C ALA A 58 -5.57 23.88 -19.27
N SER A 59 -6.26 24.88 -19.84
CA SER A 59 -7.49 25.47 -19.27
C SER A 59 -8.63 24.45 -19.12
N ASP A 60 -8.71 23.47 -19.99
CA ASP A 60 -9.75 22.43 -19.91
C ASP A 60 -9.45 21.44 -18.78
N ILE A 61 -8.17 21.15 -18.53
CA ILE A 61 -7.72 20.37 -17.37
C ILE A 61 -8.07 21.12 -16.08
N GLU A 62 -7.76 22.42 -16.01
CA GLU A 62 -8.09 23.26 -14.85
C GLU A 62 -9.60 23.28 -14.57
N ARG A 63 -10.41 23.42 -15.61
CA ARG A 63 -11.88 23.43 -15.51
C ARG A 63 -12.39 22.11 -14.93
N PHE A 64 -11.86 20.97 -15.42
CA PHE A 64 -12.24 19.65 -14.90
C PHE A 64 -11.80 19.48 -13.44
N LEU A 65 -10.55 19.81 -13.10
CA LEU A 65 -10.02 19.67 -11.74
C LEU A 65 -10.73 20.60 -10.75
N SER A 66 -11.11 21.81 -11.18
CA SER A 66 -11.92 22.74 -10.39
C SER A 66 -13.35 22.23 -10.19
N HIS A 67 -13.97 21.67 -11.24
CA HIS A 67 -15.27 21.00 -11.14
C HIS A 67 -15.25 19.85 -10.11
N LEU A 68 -14.19 19.03 -10.08
CA LEU A 68 -14.07 17.96 -9.08
C LEU A 68 -14.09 18.50 -7.64
N VAL A 69 -13.52 19.67 -7.39
CA VAL A 69 -13.50 20.29 -6.04
C VAL A 69 -14.80 20.97 -5.71
N VAL A 70 -15.31 21.80 -6.62
CA VAL A 70 -16.50 22.64 -6.39
C VAL A 70 -17.78 21.81 -6.37
N GLN A 71 -17.98 21.00 -7.40
CA GLN A 71 -19.19 20.17 -7.57
C GLN A 71 -19.00 18.79 -6.92
N GLY A 72 -17.88 18.12 -7.20
CA GLY A 72 -17.60 16.77 -6.71
C GLY A 72 -17.16 16.71 -5.25
N LYS A 73 -16.86 17.86 -4.61
CA LYS A 73 -16.41 18.00 -3.21
C LYS A 73 -15.29 17.01 -2.83
N VAL A 74 -14.43 16.68 -3.79
CA VAL A 74 -13.35 15.70 -3.61
C VAL A 74 -12.25 16.25 -2.69
N SER A 75 -11.49 15.33 -2.07
CA SER A 75 -10.31 15.70 -1.28
C SER A 75 -9.16 16.17 -2.18
N GLY A 76 -8.22 16.97 -1.64
CA GLY A 76 -7.01 17.37 -2.36
C GLY A 76 -6.16 16.19 -2.84
N ALA A 77 -6.14 15.08 -2.09
CA ALA A 77 -5.46 13.86 -2.51
C ALA A 77 -6.13 13.23 -3.74
N THR A 78 -7.46 13.24 -3.80
CA THR A 78 -8.25 12.74 -4.94
C THR A 78 -8.04 13.63 -6.16
N GLN A 79 -8.05 14.96 -5.99
CA GLN A 79 -7.75 15.92 -7.05
C GLN A 79 -6.34 15.72 -7.61
N LYS A 80 -5.34 15.55 -6.71
CA LYS A 80 -3.95 15.27 -7.12
C LYS A 80 -3.83 13.96 -7.90
N GLN A 81 -4.58 12.92 -7.54
CA GLN A 81 -4.60 11.66 -8.29
C GLN A 81 -5.16 11.86 -9.70
N ALA A 82 -6.25 12.63 -9.85
CA ALA A 82 -6.80 12.99 -11.15
C ALA A 82 -5.78 13.78 -11.99
N LEU A 83 -5.14 14.80 -11.41
CA LEU A 83 -4.09 15.57 -12.09
C LEU A 83 -2.95 14.67 -12.57
N ASN A 84 -2.44 13.78 -11.71
CA ASN A 84 -1.36 12.87 -12.09
C ASN A 84 -1.77 11.95 -13.27
N ALA A 85 -3.01 11.49 -13.32
CA ALA A 85 -3.52 10.67 -14.41
C ALA A 85 -3.58 11.47 -15.73
N LEU A 86 -3.99 12.74 -15.69
CA LEU A 86 -4.02 13.61 -16.86
C LEU A 86 -2.62 14.01 -17.32
N VAL A 87 -1.73 14.38 -16.41
CA VAL A 87 -0.32 14.64 -16.74
C VAL A 87 0.32 13.41 -17.40
N PHE A 88 0.04 12.21 -16.89
CA PHE A 88 0.50 10.97 -17.52
C PHE A 88 -0.06 10.82 -18.93
N LEU A 89 -1.37 11.04 -19.14
CA LEU A 89 -2.01 10.97 -20.46
C LEU A 89 -1.31 11.90 -21.45
N TYR A 90 -1.19 13.18 -21.11
CA TYR A 90 -0.62 14.17 -22.03
C TYR A 90 0.87 13.95 -22.28
N HIS A 91 1.68 13.77 -21.23
CA HIS A 91 3.14 13.68 -21.39
C HIS A 91 3.65 12.34 -21.89
N LYS A 92 3.01 11.23 -21.48
CA LYS A 92 3.54 9.88 -21.77
C LYS A 92 2.81 9.17 -22.90
N VAL A 93 1.53 9.50 -23.12
CA VAL A 93 0.70 8.83 -24.16
C VAL A 93 0.56 9.71 -25.41
N LEU A 94 0.15 10.97 -25.25
CA LEU A 94 -0.16 11.88 -26.37
C LEU A 94 1.05 12.67 -26.86
N ASP A 95 2.17 12.66 -26.12
CA ASP A 95 3.35 13.46 -26.42
C ASP A 95 3.13 14.97 -26.44
N ILE A 96 2.21 15.46 -25.61
CA ILE A 96 1.86 16.88 -25.51
C ILE A 96 2.41 17.42 -24.19
N HIS A 97 3.31 18.41 -24.28
CA HIS A 97 3.77 19.13 -23.10
C HIS A 97 2.71 20.11 -22.64
N ILE A 98 2.14 19.85 -21.47
CA ILE A 98 1.25 20.78 -20.80
C ILE A 98 2.15 21.71 -19.99
N ASN A 99 2.06 23.04 -20.23
CA ASN A 99 2.83 24.02 -19.48
C ASN A 99 2.56 23.87 -17.97
N ASP A 100 3.60 24.05 -17.14
CA ASP A 100 3.60 23.84 -15.68
C ASP A 100 2.64 24.77 -14.89
N GLN A 101 1.82 25.57 -15.56
CA GLN A 101 0.91 26.56 -14.97
C GLN A 101 -0.53 26.07 -14.81
N ILE A 102 -0.74 24.78 -14.54
CA ILE A 102 -2.07 24.30 -14.19
C ILE A 102 -2.36 24.72 -12.73
N ALA A 103 -3.21 25.73 -12.55
CA ALA A 103 -3.59 26.29 -11.26
C ALA A 103 -5.08 26.07 -10.90
N PRO A 104 -5.53 24.83 -10.72
CA PRO A 104 -6.94 24.56 -10.42
C PRO A 104 -7.30 25.05 -9.02
N VAL A 105 -8.59 25.30 -8.78
CA VAL A 105 -9.11 25.55 -7.43
C VAL A 105 -8.71 24.41 -6.50
N ARG A 106 -7.96 24.69 -5.47
CA ARG A 106 -7.42 23.69 -4.53
C ARG A 106 -8.42 23.37 -3.43
N SER A 107 -8.53 22.09 -3.09
CA SER A 107 -9.28 21.65 -1.91
C SER A 107 -8.60 22.16 -0.63
N LYS A 108 -9.33 22.92 0.20
CA LYS A 108 -8.85 23.51 1.47
C LYS A 108 -8.86 22.53 2.67
N LYS A 109 -9.09 21.24 2.47
CA LYS A 109 -9.09 20.29 3.60
C LYS A 109 -7.68 20.14 4.17
N GLY A 110 -7.49 20.66 5.39
CA GLY A 110 -6.25 20.56 6.15
C GLY A 110 -5.83 19.12 6.43
N ARG A 111 -4.55 18.90 6.73
CA ARG A 111 -4.03 17.62 7.23
C ARG A 111 -4.66 17.32 8.58
N ARG A 112 -5.28 16.16 8.72
CA ARG A 112 -5.74 15.66 10.03
C ARG A 112 -4.62 14.83 10.64
N LEU A 113 -4.41 14.96 11.94
CA LEU A 113 -3.52 14.07 12.68
C LEU A 113 -4.03 12.64 12.56
N PRO A 114 -3.14 11.65 12.46
CA PRO A 114 -3.53 10.26 12.40
C PRO A 114 -4.22 9.87 13.72
N THR A 115 -5.26 9.03 13.61
CA THR A 115 -5.88 8.43 14.78
C THR A 115 -4.92 7.37 15.34
N VAL A 116 -4.68 7.45 16.66
CA VAL A 116 -3.91 6.47 17.43
C VAL A 116 -4.82 5.85 18.47
N LEU A 117 -4.77 4.53 18.59
CA LEU A 117 -5.46 3.77 19.64
C LEU A 117 -4.54 3.66 20.87
N THR A 118 -5.11 3.64 22.06
CA THR A 118 -4.37 3.28 23.27
C THR A 118 -4.01 1.79 23.26
N LYS A 119 -3.07 1.36 24.11
CA LYS A 119 -2.72 -0.07 24.25
C LYS A 119 -3.93 -0.92 24.63
N THR A 120 -4.80 -0.40 25.49
CA THR A 120 -6.07 -1.06 25.88
C THR A 120 -7.03 -1.20 24.69
N GLU A 121 -7.29 -0.11 23.94
CA GLU A 121 -8.12 -0.16 22.74
C GLU A 121 -7.58 -1.13 21.69
N VAL A 122 -6.25 -1.20 21.49
CA VAL A 122 -5.64 -2.19 20.59
C VAL A 122 -5.90 -3.61 21.10
N LYS A 123 -5.74 -3.90 22.40
CA LYS A 123 -6.00 -5.20 23.00
C LYS A 123 -7.45 -5.63 22.78
N GLU A 124 -8.39 -4.74 23.03
CA GLU A 124 -9.83 -5.01 22.84
C GLU A 124 -10.18 -5.23 21.38
N LEU A 125 -9.62 -4.42 20.44
CA LEU A 125 -9.81 -4.61 19.00
C LEU A 125 -9.31 -6.00 18.58
N LEU A 126 -8.10 -6.39 19.00
CA LEU A 126 -7.50 -7.67 18.64
C LEU A 126 -8.27 -8.84 19.22
N ALA A 127 -8.82 -8.73 20.44
CA ALA A 127 -9.66 -9.75 21.08
C ALA A 127 -10.99 -9.99 20.32
N ASN A 128 -11.47 -9.00 19.57
CA ASN A 128 -12.66 -9.09 18.74
C ASN A 128 -12.39 -9.58 17.30
N LEU A 129 -11.16 -10.04 17.01
CA LEU A 129 -10.78 -10.65 15.73
C LEU A 129 -10.48 -12.14 15.93
N GLN A 130 -10.70 -12.94 14.88
CA GLN A 130 -10.45 -14.39 14.91
C GLN A 130 -9.70 -14.87 13.66
N GLY A 131 -9.03 -16.03 13.80
CA GLY A 131 -8.35 -16.74 12.73
C GLY A 131 -7.35 -15.87 11.95
N THR A 132 -7.28 -16.04 10.65
CA THR A 132 -6.32 -15.33 9.78
C THR A 132 -6.44 -13.80 9.88
N ASN A 133 -7.64 -13.25 10.12
CA ASN A 133 -7.80 -11.80 10.28
C ASN A 133 -7.16 -11.30 11.59
N ALA A 134 -7.22 -12.07 12.67
CA ALA A 134 -6.54 -11.74 13.93
C ALA A 134 -5.02 -11.75 13.73
N LEU A 135 -4.48 -12.80 13.09
CA LEU A 135 -3.04 -12.92 12.82
C LEU A 135 -2.53 -11.75 11.95
N MET A 136 -3.25 -11.40 10.87
CA MET A 136 -2.91 -10.24 10.04
C MET A 136 -2.95 -8.92 10.82
N ALA A 137 -3.98 -8.70 11.65
CA ALA A 137 -4.10 -7.49 12.46
C ALA A 137 -2.99 -7.38 13.52
N LYS A 138 -2.64 -8.50 14.16
CA LYS A 138 -1.49 -8.59 15.08
C LYS A 138 -0.18 -8.24 14.37
N LEU A 139 0.05 -8.71 13.13
CA LEU A 139 1.21 -8.33 12.32
C LEU A 139 1.21 -6.85 11.96
N LEU A 140 0.06 -6.27 11.58
CA LEU A 140 -0.03 -4.84 11.30
C LEU A 140 0.37 -3.98 12.50
N TYR A 141 -0.04 -4.38 13.71
CA TYR A 141 0.31 -3.68 14.94
C TYR A 141 1.71 -4.05 15.44
N GLY A 142 2.10 -5.31 15.45
CA GLY A 142 3.36 -5.77 16.06
C GLY A 142 4.59 -5.54 15.18
N SER A 143 4.40 -5.47 13.84
CA SER A 143 5.50 -5.27 12.86
C SER A 143 5.43 -3.92 12.15
N GLY A 144 4.36 -3.14 12.37
CA GLY A 144 4.15 -1.87 11.70
C GLY A 144 4.01 -1.98 10.17
N LEU A 145 3.53 -3.09 9.64
CA LEU A 145 3.38 -3.31 8.20
C LEU A 145 2.29 -2.41 7.59
N ARG A 146 2.49 -2.01 6.33
CA ARG A 146 1.37 -1.51 5.53
C ARG A 146 0.42 -2.66 5.18
N LEU A 147 -0.87 -2.37 5.01
CA LEU A 147 -1.87 -3.40 4.69
C LEU A 147 -1.42 -4.31 3.53
N MET A 148 -0.99 -3.73 2.41
CA MET A 148 -0.57 -4.50 1.25
C MET A 148 0.78 -5.23 1.44
N GLU A 149 1.66 -4.75 2.31
CA GLU A 149 2.89 -5.45 2.69
C GLU A 149 2.54 -6.73 3.46
N CYS A 150 1.63 -6.64 4.44
CA CYS A 150 1.13 -7.80 5.16
C CYS A 150 0.47 -8.83 4.22
N LEU A 151 -0.44 -8.40 3.34
CA LEU A 151 -1.15 -9.30 2.44
C LEU A 151 -0.25 -9.98 1.41
N ARG A 152 0.83 -9.31 1.00
CA ARG A 152 1.77 -9.79 -0.02
C ARG A 152 2.99 -10.50 0.56
N LEU A 153 3.06 -10.65 1.86
CA LEU A 153 4.14 -11.34 2.54
C LEU A 153 4.29 -12.77 1.98
N ARG A 154 5.50 -13.16 1.63
CA ARG A 154 5.83 -14.50 1.15
C ARG A 154 6.36 -15.36 2.28
N ILE A 155 6.27 -16.67 2.13
CA ILE A 155 6.78 -17.60 3.15
C ILE A 155 8.29 -17.40 3.35
N GLN A 156 9.05 -17.22 2.27
CA GLN A 156 10.49 -16.97 2.34
C GLN A 156 10.88 -15.62 2.95
N ASP A 157 9.93 -14.68 3.06
CA ASP A 157 10.17 -13.36 3.64
C ASP A 157 10.05 -13.39 5.19
N VAL A 158 9.72 -14.54 5.77
CA VAL A 158 9.59 -14.72 7.23
C VAL A 158 10.82 -15.43 7.76
N ASP A 159 11.73 -14.70 8.37
CA ASP A 159 12.92 -15.27 9.01
C ASP A 159 12.66 -15.53 10.50
N PHE A 160 12.41 -16.79 10.81
CA PHE A 160 12.24 -17.24 12.19
C PHE A 160 13.57 -17.35 12.96
N GLY A 161 14.71 -17.47 12.29
CA GLY A 161 16.02 -17.53 12.91
C GLY A 161 16.43 -16.19 13.49
N GLN A 162 16.28 -15.14 12.70
CA GLN A 162 16.64 -13.77 13.07
C GLN A 162 15.47 -12.95 13.62
N ASN A 163 14.27 -13.52 13.73
CA ASN A 163 13.04 -12.85 14.20
C ASN A 163 12.70 -11.55 13.44
N HIS A 164 12.76 -11.60 12.11
CA HIS A 164 12.40 -10.47 11.29
C HIS A 164 11.56 -10.86 10.04
N LEU A 165 10.98 -9.85 9.41
CA LEU A 165 10.27 -9.96 8.14
C LEU A 165 11.01 -9.14 7.08
N GLU A 166 11.28 -9.73 5.93
CA GLU A 166 11.78 -9.01 4.76
C GLU A 166 10.61 -8.41 3.98
N ILE A 167 10.57 -7.09 3.85
CA ILE A 167 9.53 -6.39 3.09
C ILE A 167 10.12 -5.95 1.76
N ARG A 168 9.81 -6.71 0.71
CA ARG A 168 10.34 -6.51 -0.64
C ARG A 168 9.51 -5.51 -1.42
N GLY A 169 10.18 -4.68 -2.25
CA GLY A 169 9.52 -3.74 -3.15
C GLY A 169 8.62 -2.73 -2.43
N ALA A 170 8.99 -2.29 -1.21
CA ALA A 170 8.25 -1.28 -0.47
C ALA A 170 8.11 0.02 -1.29
N LYS A 171 7.31 0.98 -0.84
CA LYS A 171 7.09 2.25 -1.54
C LYS A 171 8.42 2.92 -1.90
N GLY A 172 8.71 3.05 -3.20
CA GLY A 172 9.98 3.55 -3.73
C GLY A 172 10.97 2.46 -4.14
N GLY A 173 10.55 1.16 -4.17
CA GLY A 173 11.37 0.05 -4.67
C GLY A 173 12.51 -0.40 -3.73
N LYS A 174 12.56 0.11 -2.49
CA LYS A 174 13.58 -0.29 -1.50
C LYS A 174 13.05 -1.39 -0.61
N ASP A 175 13.86 -2.41 -0.41
CA ASP A 175 13.59 -3.46 0.57
C ASP A 175 13.89 -2.95 1.98
N ARG A 176 13.22 -3.50 2.98
CA ARG A 176 13.46 -3.19 4.40
C ARG A 176 13.15 -4.38 5.29
N ILE A 177 13.71 -4.35 6.46
CA ILE A 177 13.41 -5.30 7.53
C ILE A 177 12.31 -4.72 8.44
N ALA A 178 11.41 -5.58 8.90
CA ALA A 178 10.43 -5.28 9.93
C ALA A 178 10.51 -6.30 11.06
N LEU A 179 10.10 -5.92 12.27
CA LEU A 179 10.11 -6.81 13.43
C LEU A 179 9.14 -7.97 13.24
N LEU A 180 9.54 -9.18 13.61
CA LEU A 180 8.63 -10.31 13.82
C LEU A 180 8.39 -10.47 15.32
N PRO A 181 7.17 -10.17 15.85
CA PRO A 181 6.90 -10.36 17.27
C PRO A 181 7.03 -11.83 17.67
N GLN A 182 7.78 -12.11 18.74
CA GLN A 182 8.00 -13.47 19.21
C GLN A 182 6.70 -14.20 19.57
N GLU A 183 5.72 -13.49 20.12
CA GLU A 183 4.40 -14.02 20.45
C GLU A 183 3.64 -14.56 19.24
N LEU A 184 3.94 -14.09 18.04
CA LEU A 184 3.29 -14.55 16.82
C LEU A 184 3.98 -15.75 16.16
N ARG A 185 5.16 -16.12 16.64
CA ARG A 185 5.98 -17.18 16.03
C ARG A 185 5.23 -18.50 15.89
N ALA A 186 4.66 -19.00 16.97
CA ALA A 186 3.95 -20.30 16.98
C ALA A 186 2.69 -20.26 16.10
N GLU A 187 1.90 -19.18 16.21
CA GLU A 187 0.67 -19.00 15.41
C GLU A 187 1.00 -18.90 13.91
N LEU A 188 2.08 -18.18 13.56
CA LEU A 188 2.51 -18.00 12.18
C LEU A 188 3.09 -19.28 11.59
N LEU A 189 3.89 -20.04 12.33
CA LEU A 189 4.38 -21.35 11.93
C LEU A 189 3.21 -22.30 11.62
N SER A 190 2.26 -22.43 12.55
CA SER A 190 1.06 -23.25 12.36
C SER A 190 0.23 -22.80 11.15
N HIS A 191 0.17 -21.48 10.90
CA HIS A 191 -0.51 -20.94 9.73
C HIS A 191 0.22 -21.29 8.43
N ILE A 192 1.55 -21.18 8.39
CA ILE A 192 2.38 -21.54 7.23
C ILE A 192 2.25 -23.03 6.91
N GLU A 193 2.20 -23.92 7.90
CA GLU A 193 1.96 -25.35 7.65
C GLU A 193 0.63 -25.60 6.95
N ARG A 194 -0.46 -24.90 7.34
CA ARG A 194 -1.75 -24.97 6.60
C ARG A 194 -1.62 -24.45 5.16
N VAL A 195 -0.81 -23.43 4.92
CA VAL A 195 -0.55 -22.91 3.58
C VAL A 195 0.23 -23.92 2.73
N LYS A 196 1.20 -24.65 3.32
CA LYS A 196 1.93 -25.72 2.62
C LYS A 196 0.99 -26.83 2.18
N LEU A 197 0.06 -27.24 3.04
CA LEU A 197 -0.94 -28.26 2.68
C LEU A 197 -1.86 -27.78 1.55
N LEU A 198 -2.31 -26.53 1.60
CA LEU A 198 -3.13 -25.92 0.54
C LEU A 198 -2.36 -25.83 -0.78
N HIS A 199 -1.07 -25.49 -0.72
CA HIS A 199 -0.21 -25.44 -1.91
C HIS A 199 -0.01 -26.83 -2.51
N GLN A 200 0.20 -27.88 -1.69
CA GLN A 200 0.31 -29.24 -2.17
C GLN A 200 -0.98 -29.72 -2.87
N GLN A 201 -2.15 -29.35 -2.35
CA GLN A 201 -3.43 -29.62 -3.02
C GLN A 201 -3.49 -28.93 -4.38
N ASP A 202 -3.10 -27.63 -4.46
CA ASP A 202 -3.06 -26.90 -5.73
C ASP A 202 -2.10 -27.57 -6.75
N LEU A 203 -0.94 -28.06 -6.30
CA LEU A 203 0.00 -28.79 -7.17
C LEU A 203 -0.60 -30.08 -7.70
N ASN A 204 -1.26 -30.87 -6.86
CA ASN A 204 -1.90 -32.12 -7.24
C ASN A 204 -3.03 -31.91 -8.26
N GLU A 205 -3.68 -30.75 -8.24
CA GLU A 205 -4.71 -30.34 -9.19
C GLU A 205 -4.16 -29.66 -10.46
N GLY A 206 -2.82 -29.64 -10.65
CA GLY A 206 -2.16 -29.04 -11.81
C GLY A 206 -1.99 -27.54 -11.76
N PHE A 207 -2.18 -26.93 -10.58
CA PHE A 207 -2.01 -25.50 -10.32
C PHE A 207 -0.75 -25.25 -9.47
N GLY A 208 -0.82 -24.36 -8.47
CA GLY A 208 0.28 -24.10 -7.53
C GLY A 208 1.22 -22.98 -8.00
N ARG A 209 1.04 -22.43 -9.19
CA ARG A 209 1.80 -21.26 -9.64
C ARG A 209 1.31 -19.99 -8.96
N VAL A 210 2.26 -19.16 -8.52
CA VAL A 210 2.00 -17.83 -7.96
C VAL A 210 2.58 -16.75 -8.86
N TYR A 211 2.02 -15.54 -8.80
CA TYR A 211 2.61 -14.40 -9.50
C TYR A 211 3.96 -14.02 -8.88
N ILE A 212 4.99 -13.93 -9.72
CA ILE A 212 6.27 -13.30 -9.40
C ILE A 212 6.63 -12.28 -10.50
N PRO A 213 7.51 -11.30 -10.25
CA PRO A 213 7.94 -10.36 -11.29
C PRO A 213 8.51 -11.06 -12.52
N ALA A 214 8.18 -10.57 -13.71
CA ALA A 214 8.51 -11.26 -14.98
C ALA A 214 10.02 -11.52 -15.16
N ALA A 215 10.88 -10.61 -14.68
CA ALA A 215 12.33 -10.80 -14.72
C ALA A 215 12.78 -11.99 -13.87
N LEU A 216 12.19 -12.17 -12.69
CA LEU A 216 12.46 -13.33 -11.81
C LEU A 216 11.87 -14.61 -12.39
N ALA A 217 10.66 -14.56 -12.98
CA ALA A 217 10.05 -15.72 -13.62
C ALA A 217 10.90 -16.25 -14.80
N ARG A 218 11.54 -15.36 -15.54
CA ARG A 218 12.47 -15.74 -16.63
C ARG A 218 13.77 -16.34 -16.09
N LYS A 219 14.31 -15.74 -15.01
CA LYS A 219 15.58 -16.20 -14.40
C LYS A 219 15.39 -17.52 -13.65
N TYR A 220 14.26 -17.70 -12.98
CA TYR A 220 13.94 -18.84 -12.13
C TYR A 220 12.55 -19.39 -12.49
N PRO A 221 12.41 -20.17 -13.59
CA PRO A 221 11.09 -20.65 -14.07
C PRO A 221 10.32 -21.49 -13.06
N GLN A 222 11.03 -22.25 -12.21
CA GLN A 222 10.42 -23.11 -11.18
C GLN A 222 9.95 -22.32 -9.95
N ALA A 223 10.49 -21.13 -9.70
CA ALA A 223 10.17 -20.32 -8.51
C ALA A 223 8.67 -20.02 -8.36
N THR A 224 7.91 -19.99 -9.46
CA THR A 224 6.46 -19.78 -9.41
C THR A 224 5.71 -20.89 -8.65
N GLN A 225 6.27 -22.11 -8.58
CA GLN A 225 5.70 -23.27 -7.89
C GLN A 225 6.38 -23.57 -6.55
N GLU A 226 7.51 -22.93 -6.24
CA GLU A 226 8.21 -23.15 -4.98
C GLU A 226 7.40 -22.59 -3.81
N ILE A 227 7.41 -23.33 -2.69
CA ILE A 227 6.68 -22.96 -1.47
C ILE A 227 7.14 -21.62 -0.88
N GLY A 228 8.42 -21.30 -0.98
CA GLY A 228 8.97 -20.03 -0.49
C GLY A 228 8.31 -18.81 -1.12
N TRP A 229 7.92 -18.91 -2.41
CA TRP A 229 7.28 -17.82 -3.14
C TRP A 229 5.77 -17.72 -2.91
N GLN A 230 5.15 -18.72 -2.25
CA GLN A 230 3.72 -18.65 -1.96
C GLN A 230 3.42 -17.55 -0.93
N TYR A 231 2.22 -16.95 -1.03
CA TYR A 231 1.79 -15.94 -0.05
C TYR A 231 1.56 -16.59 1.32
N VAL A 232 1.96 -15.91 2.39
CA VAL A 232 1.61 -16.30 3.75
C VAL A 232 0.08 -16.26 3.94
N PHE A 233 -0.58 -15.33 3.28
CA PHE A 233 -2.05 -15.17 3.36
C PHE A 233 -2.71 -15.38 1.99
N PRO A 234 -2.80 -16.62 1.51
CA PRO A 234 -3.40 -16.94 0.22
C PRO A 234 -4.91 -16.72 0.24
N ALA A 235 -5.48 -16.38 -0.91
CA ALA A 235 -6.92 -16.34 -1.08
C ALA A 235 -7.53 -17.74 -0.96
N ARG A 236 -8.78 -17.83 -0.49
CA ARG A 236 -9.50 -19.09 -0.39
C ARG A 236 -9.63 -19.79 -1.74
N ASN A 237 -9.97 -19.03 -2.78
CA ASN A 237 -10.17 -19.52 -4.13
C ASN A 237 -9.05 -19.07 -5.06
N ARG A 238 -8.75 -19.89 -6.07
CA ARG A 238 -7.95 -19.49 -7.21
C ARG A 238 -8.73 -18.49 -8.06
N SER A 239 -8.03 -17.67 -8.83
CA SER A 239 -8.62 -16.68 -9.73
C SER A 239 -7.78 -16.55 -10.99
N VAL A 240 -8.41 -16.08 -12.07
CA VAL A 240 -7.72 -15.74 -13.31
C VAL A 240 -6.96 -14.44 -13.11
N ASP A 241 -5.65 -14.46 -13.41
CA ASP A 241 -4.82 -13.26 -13.42
C ASP A 241 -5.26 -12.38 -14.61
N PRO A 242 -5.71 -11.14 -14.39
CA PRO A 242 -6.28 -10.30 -15.45
C PRO A 242 -5.26 -9.84 -16.51
N ARG A 243 -3.96 -10.02 -16.26
CA ARG A 243 -2.92 -9.65 -17.22
C ARG A 243 -2.38 -10.84 -18.03
N SER A 244 -2.22 -11.99 -17.37
CA SER A 244 -1.68 -13.20 -18.04
C SER A 244 -2.74 -14.19 -18.47
N GLY A 245 -3.95 -14.13 -17.94
CA GLY A 245 -5.00 -15.13 -18.15
C GLY A 245 -4.77 -16.43 -17.38
N GLU A 246 -3.66 -16.58 -16.67
CA GLU A 246 -3.36 -17.81 -15.91
C GLU A 246 -4.20 -17.91 -14.64
N VAL A 247 -4.65 -19.14 -14.33
CA VAL A 247 -5.32 -19.44 -13.07
C VAL A 247 -4.28 -19.61 -11.97
N ARG A 248 -4.35 -18.73 -10.95
CA ARG A 248 -3.40 -18.70 -9.83
C ARG A 248 -4.11 -18.51 -8.51
N ARG A 249 -3.45 -18.87 -7.41
CA ARG A 249 -3.86 -18.49 -6.08
C ARG A 249 -3.16 -17.19 -5.71
N HIS A 250 -3.94 -16.11 -5.59
CA HIS A 250 -3.44 -14.81 -5.19
C HIS A 250 -3.47 -14.66 -3.66
N HIS A 251 -2.96 -13.55 -3.12
CA HIS A 251 -3.17 -13.20 -1.71
C HIS A 251 -4.63 -12.84 -1.42
N ILE A 252 -5.03 -12.94 -0.16
CA ILE A 252 -6.37 -12.54 0.29
C ILE A 252 -6.65 -11.07 -0.08
N LEU A 253 -7.92 -10.74 -0.35
CA LEU A 253 -8.32 -9.37 -0.70
C LEU A 253 -8.28 -8.46 0.54
N GLU A 254 -7.79 -7.25 0.36
CA GLU A 254 -7.71 -6.22 1.41
C GLU A 254 -9.04 -5.90 2.07
N SER A 255 -10.14 -5.96 1.28
CA SER A 255 -11.49 -5.66 1.76
C SER A 255 -11.96 -6.62 2.88
N GLY A 256 -11.45 -7.87 2.88
CA GLY A 256 -11.76 -8.85 3.93
C GLY A 256 -11.26 -8.37 5.29
N LEU A 257 -9.96 -8.07 5.40
CA LEU A 257 -9.37 -7.58 6.64
C LEU A 257 -9.92 -6.21 7.05
N GLN A 258 -10.12 -5.30 6.08
CA GLN A 258 -10.70 -3.98 6.36
C GLN A 258 -12.10 -4.08 6.97
N LYS A 259 -12.94 -4.97 6.44
CA LYS A 259 -14.29 -5.24 6.99
C LYS A 259 -14.20 -5.86 8.40
N ALA A 260 -13.31 -6.83 8.59
CA ALA A 260 -13.11 -7.49 9.89
C ALA A 260 -12.64 -6.48 10.95
N VAL A 261 -11.64 -5.64 10.66
CA VAL A 261 -11.16 -4.58 11.57
C VAL A 261 -12.27 -3.59 11.88
N LYS A 262 -13.05 -3.15 10.87
CA LYS A 262 -14.18 -2.24 11.10
C LYS A 262 -15.24 -2.82 12.01
N LEU A 263 -15.52 -4.12 11.89
CA LEU A 263 -16.46 -4.83 12.75
C LEU A 263 -15.90 -4.97 14.18
N ALA A 264 -14.61 -5.32 14.31
CA ALA A 264 -13.94 -5.43 15.60
C ALA A 264 -13.94 -4.11 16.38
N VAL A 265 -13.67 -2.98 15.71
CA VAL A 265 -13.74 -1.62 16.29
C VAL A 265 -15.14 -1.36 16.89
N ARG A 266 -16.20 -1.75 16.17
CA ARG A 266 -17.59 -1.59 16.65
C ARG A 266 -17.89 -2.48 17.85
N ARG A 267 -17.45 -3.75 17.83
CA ARG A 267 -17.66 -4.71 18.91
C ARG A 267 -16.90 -4.35 20.18
N ALA A 268 -15.73 -3.74 20.01
CA ALA A 268 -14.92 -3.22 21.10
C ALA A 268 -15.38 -1.83 21.59
N GLU A 269 -16.49 -1.31 21.06
CA GLU A 269 -17.07 0.00 21.43
C GLU A 269 -16.09 1.17 21.34
N ILE A 270 -15.07 1.04 20.47
CA ILE A 270 -14.07 2.07 20.28
C ILE A 270 -14.68 3.25 19.53
N SER A 271 -14.77 4.42 20.18
CA SER A 271 -15.36 5.64 19.63
C SER A 271 -14.53 6.26 18.50
N LYS A 272 -13.22 5.97 18.47
CA LYS A 272 -12.28 6.48 17.45
C LYS A 272 -12.51 5.82 16.09
N ARG A 273 -12.31 6.59 15.01
CA ARG A 273 -12.31 6.02 13.65
C ARG A 273 -11.02 5.25 13.41
N ALA A 274 -11.06 3.93 13.58
CA ALA A 274 -9.92 3.06 13.39
C ALA A 274 -10.03 2.21 12.10
N SER A 275 -8.88 1.88 11.55
CA SER A 275 -8.69 1.10 10.32
C SER A 275 -7.41 0.28 10.42
N CYS A 276 -7.11 -0.55 9.41
CA CYS A 276 -5.82 -1.25 9.33
C CYS A 276 -4.61 -0.28 9.43
N HIS A 277 -4.71 0.91 8.86
CA HIS A 277 -3.65 1.93 8.98
C HIS A 277 -3.52 2.47 10.41
N THR A 278 -4.61 2.52 11.16
CA THR A 278 -4.59 2.95 12.56
C THR A 278 -3.74 2.02 13.43
N LEU A 279 -3.78 0.71 13.18
CA LEU A 279 -2.90 -0.26 13.87
C LEU A 279 -1.42 0.06 13.64
N ARG A 280 -1.04 0.35 12.40
CA ARG A 280 0.33 0.77 12.07
C ARG A 280 0.69 2.13 12.70
N HIS A 281 -0.23 3.09 12.75
CA HIS A 281 0.00 4.36 13.45
C HIS A 281 0.20 4.15 14.95
N SER A 282 -0.62 3.29 15.56
CA SER A 282 -0.50 2.95 16.98
C SER A 282 0.82 2.23 17.28
N PHE A 283 1.28 1.31 16.39
CA PHE A 283 2.62 0.72 16.49
C PHE A 283 3.71 1.79 16.55
N ALA A 284 3.69 2.74 15.59
CA ALA A 284 4.71 3.77 15.52
C ALA A 284 4.73 4.65 16.79
N THR A 285 3.55 5.06 17.26
CA THR A 285 3.40 5.88 18.47
C THR A 285 3.87 5.11 19.71
N HIS A 286 3.39 3.89 19.91
CA HIS A 286 3.73 3.09 21.09
C HIS A 286 5.22 2.67 21.12
N LEU A 287 5.85 2.51 19.94
CA LEU A 287 7.28 2.21 19.86
C LEU A 287 8.11 3.44 20.28
N LEU A 288 7.70 4.66 19.91
CA LEU A 288 8.32 5.89 20.39
C LEU A 288 8.09 6.12 21.90
N GLU A 289 6.88 5.85 22.40
CA GLU A 289 6.56 5.90 23.84
C GLU A 289 7.44 4.92 24.66
N ASN A 290 7.85 3.82 24.05
CA ASN A 290 8.77 2.87 24.64
C ASN A 290 10.26 3.25 24.43
N GLY A 291 10.57 4.49 24.02
CA GLY A 291 11.94 5.01 23.92
C GLY A 291 12.66 4.68 22.60
N CYS A 292 11.97 4.16 21.58
CA CYS A 292 12.60 3.90 20.30
C CYS A 292 13.07 5.20 19.63
N ASN A 293 14.28 5.19 19.09
CA ASN A 293 14.81 6.32 18.34
C ASN A 293 14.00 6.55 17.04
N ILE A 294 13.70 7.82 16.73
CA ILE A 294 12.92 8.20 15.55
C ILE A 294 13.54 7.74 14.22
N ARG A 295 14.86 7.65 14.12
CA ARG A 295 15.57 7.15 12.93
C ARG A 295 15.36 5.66 12.75
N VAL A 296 15.47 4.89 13.85
CA VAL A 296 15.15 3.45 13.83
C VAL A 296 13.69 3.22 13.46
N LEU A 297 12.77 4.03 14.02
CA LEU A 297 11.36 3.98 13.62
C LEU A 297 11.17 4.30 12.14
N GLN A 298 11.86 5.31 11.61
CA GLN A 298 11.79 5.68 10.18
C GLN A 298 12.18 4.49 9.28
N GLU A 299 13.25 3.80 9.62
CA GLU A 299 13.73 2.61 8.88
C GLU A 299 12.73 1.46 8.97
N LEU A 300 12.29 1.11 10.18
CA LEU A 300 11.27 0.06 10.40
C LEU A 300 9.96 0.36 9.67
N MET A 301 9.55 1.62 9.61
CA MET A 301 8.34 2.04 8.89
C MET A 301 8.56 2.16 7.37
N GLY A 302 9.80 2.19 6.89
CA GLY A 302 10.12 2.40 5.48
C GLY A 302 9.57 3.74 4.96
N HIS A 303 9.85 4.82 5.72
CA HIS A 303 9.51 6.18 5.31
C HIS A 303 10.70 6.80 4.57
N ALA A 304 10.52 7.13 3.29
CA ALA A 304 11.56 7.75 2.48
C ALA A 304 11.92 9.17 2.98
N ASP A 305 10.97 9.86 3.61
CA ASP A 305 11.14 11.21 4.17
C ASP A 305 10.83 11.19 5.68
N VAL A 306 11.77 11.74 6.47
CA VAL A 306 11.63 11.89 7.93
C VAL A 306 10.37 12.64 8.31
N LYS A 307 9.99 13.66 7.53
CA LYS A 307 8.73 14.41 7.72
C LYS A 307 7.49 13.51 7.83
N THR A 308 7.53 12.31 7.25
CA THR A 308 6.44 11.33 7.39
C THR A 308 6.46 10.65 8.78
N THR A 309 7.61 10.62 9.45
CA THR A 309 7.77 10.04 10.80
C THR A 309 7.57 11.12 11.87
N GLU A 310 7.90 12.36 11.56
CA GLU A 310 7.72 13.52 12.46
C GLU A 310 6.27 13.75 12.91
N ILE A 311 5.30 13.22 12.17
CA ILE A 311 3.88 13.26 12.60
C ILE A 311 3.63 12.54 13.94
N TYR A 312 4.56 11.71 14.39
CA TYR A 312 4.49 11.00 15.68
C TYR A 312 5.28 11.70 16.79
N THR A 313 6.08 12.73 16.51
CA THR A 313 6.94 13.40 17.49
C THR A 313 6.18 14.18 18.56
N HIS A 314 4.89 14.50 18.30
CA HIS A 314 4.03 15.12 19.32
C HIS A 314 3.88 14.26 20.58
N VAL A 315 4.17 12.96 20.48
CA VAL A 315 4.17 12.03 21.62
C VAL A 315 5.42 12.22 22.48
N MET A 316 6.58 12.43 21.82
CA MET A 316 7.86 12.65 22.53
C MET A 316 7.87 13.94 23.35
N GLN A 317 7.08 14.95 22.97
CA GLN A 317 7.02 16.22 23.71
C GLN A 317 6.28 16.10 25.06
N LYS A 318 5.48 15.05 25.28
CA LYS A 318 4.78 14.81 26.55
C LYS A 318 5.70 14.32 27.67
N ASP A 319 6.84 13.75 27.33
CA ASP A 319 7.77 13.14 28.30
C ASP A 319 9.00 14.00 28.63
N LEU A 320 8.93 15.33 28.40
CA LEU A 320 10.01 16.23 28.86
C LEU A 320 10.26 16.14 30.37
N GLY A 321 9.25 15.73 31.15
CA GLY A 321 9.38 15.47 32.58
C GLY A 321 10.13 14.19 32.95
N ALA A 322 10.31 13.26 32.00
CA ALA A 322 11.08 12.03 32.20
C ALA A 322 12.54 12.16 31.75
N LEU A 323 12.90 13.27 31.08
CA LEU A 323 14.28 13.53 30.67
C LEU A 323 15.09 14.03 31.90
N GLN A 324 16.02 13.22 32.36
CA GLN A 324 17.02 13.67 33.33
C GLN A 324 18.06 14.55 32.63
N SER A 325 18.37 15.69 33.24
CA SER A 325 19.48 16.52 32.76
C SER A 325 20.79 15.74 32.85
N PRO A 326 21.71 15.85 31.86
CA PRO A 326 23.04 15.31 31.99
C PRO A 326 23.75 15.78 33.29
N LEU A 327 23.42 16.95 33.77
CA LEU A 327 23.96 17.50 35.04
C LEU A 327 23.48 16.69 36.23
N ASP A 328 22.24 16.18 36.24
CA ASP A 328 21.70 15.38 37.36
C ASP A 328 22.37 14.00 37.47
N SER A 329 23.06 13.55 36.42
CA SER A 329 23.80 12.30 36.38
C SER A 329 25.26 12.44 36.87
N LEU A 330 25.74 13.67 37.08
CA LEU A 330 27.15 13.91 37.47
C LEU A 330 27.45 13.76 38.95
N ASN A 331 26.45 13.54 39.82
CA ASN A 331 26.60 13.38 41.27
C ASN A 331 27.62 14.37 41.87
N LEU A 332 27.52 15.65 41.54
CA LEU A 332 28.38 16.73 42.02
C LEU A 332 28.13 17.05 43.50
#